data_26cb954864d499503bae449751888163
#
_entry.id   26cb954864d499503bae449751888163
#
_cell.length_a   1.000
_cell.length_b   1.000
_cell.length_c   1.000
_cell.angle_alpha   90.00
_cell.angle_beta   90.00
_cell.angle_gamma   90.00
#
_symmetry.space_group_name_H-M   'P 1'
#
loop_
_entity.id
_entity.type
_entity.pdbx_description
1 polymer ?
#
loop_
_entity_poly.entity_id
_entity_poly.type
_entity_poly.pdbx_seq_one_letter_code
_entity_poly.pdbx_strand_id
1 'polypeptide(L)'
;EISACLVGSEMCIRDSDEEECRVMLKNALALSPVHQVLVEKSIKGYKEVEYEVMRDANDTAITICNMENIDPVGIHTGDSVVVAPSQTLTNKEYQMLRDSALKIIRELKIEGGCNVQFALDPHSFQYYLIEVNPRVSRSSALASKASGYPIARVSAKIAVGMHLDEIPIANTPASFEPTLDYVVTKIARFPFDKFADANNTLNTQMKATGEVMSVGRTMEESLLKAVRSLEIGVCHLYMLSLIHISEPTRQAEI
;
A
#
# COMPACT_ATOMS: atom_id res chain seq x y z
N GLU A 1 19.87 9.51 -9.26
CA GLU A 1 19.71 8.12 -8.82
C GLU A 1 18.98 7.32 -9.89
N ILE A 2 19.50 6.15 -10.21
CA ILE A 2 18.90 5.20 -11.16
C ILE A 2 18.52 3.97 -10.36
N SER A 3 17.31 3.45 -10.57
CA SER A 3 16.86 2.22 -9.93
C SER A 3 16.76 1.11 -10.97
N ALA A 4 17.35 -0.03 -10.70
CA ALA A 4 17.23 -1.21 -11.54
C ALA A 4 16.20 -2.17 -10.97
N CYS A 5 15.20 -2.55 -11.78
CA CYS A 5 14.15 -3.49 -11.42
C CYS A 5 14.25 -4.76 -12.26
N LEU A 6 14.08 -5.93 -11.64
CA LEU A 6 14.01 -7.21 -12.33
C LEU A 6 12.60 -7.48 -12.80
N VAL A 7 12.40 -7.71 -14.10
CA VAL A 7 11.12 -8.12 -14.67
C VAL A 7 10.79 -9.54 -14.20
N GLY A 8 9.67 -9.69 -13.48
CA GLY A 8 9.17 -10.99 -12.99
C GLY A 8 9.56 -11.36 -11.55
N SER A 9 10.36 -10.55 -10.88
CA SER A 9 10.56 -10.61 -9.43
C SER A 9 10.41 -9.21 -8.84
N GLU A 10 9.75 -9.08 -7.72
CA GLU A 10 9.50 -7.81 -7.01
C GLU A 10 10.78 -7.21 -6.39
N MET A 11 11.94 -7.40 -7.01
CA MET A 11 13.22 -6.93 -6.52
C MET A 11 13.60 -5.63 -7.23
N CYS A 12 13.14 -4.51 -6.70
CA CYS A 12 13.71 -3.21 -7.03
C CYS A 12 15.01 -3.01 -6.25
N ILE A 13 16.11 -2.78 -6.97
CA ILE A 13 17.43 -2.54 -6.39
C ILE A 13 17.76 -1.07 -6.64
N ARG A 14 18.23 -0.38 -5.61
CA ARG A 14 18.66 1.03 -5.69
C ARG A 14 20.16 1.13 -5.65
N ASP A 15 20.67 1.95 -6.54
CA ASP A 15 22.02 2.43 -6.53
C ASP A 15 22.10 3.86 -5.99
N SER A 16 23.21 4.21 -5.40
CA SER A 16 23.55 5.56 -4.95
C SER A 16 24.60 6.22 -5.85
N ASP A 17 25.38 5.42 -6.58
CA ASP A 17 26.41 5.87 -7.49
C ASP A 17 26.58 4.92 -8.69
N GLU A 18 27.45 5.29 -9.64
CA GLU A 18 27.68 4.52 -10.88
C GLU A 18 28.32 3.15 -10.62
N GLU A 19 29.18 3.04 -9.63
CA GLU A 19 29.88 1.79 -9.33
C GLU A 19 28.93 0.76 -8.72
N GLU A 20 28.11 1.20 -7.77
CA GLU A 20 27.03 0.40 -7.18
C GLU A 20 26.02 -0.04 -8.25
N CYS A 21 25.62 0.87 -9.15
CA CYS A 21 24.76 0.56 -10.29
C CYS A 21 25.34 -0.56 -11.17
N ARG A 22 26.63 -0.49 -11.50
CA ARG A 22 27.31 -1.53 -12.31
C ARG A 22 27.31 -2.90 -11.64
N VAL A 23 27.58 -2.95 -10.35
CA VAL A 23 27.56 -4.19 -9.58
C VAL A 23 26.14 -4.77 -9.54
N MET A 24 25.15 -3.94 -9.27
CA MET A 24 23.76 -4.35 -9.21
C MET A 24 23.23 -4.83 -10.55
N LEU A 25 23.52 -4.11 -11.64
CA LEU A 25 23.13 -4.51 -12.99
C LEU A 25 23.73 -5.86 -13.38
N LYS A 26 25.01 -6.09 -13.06
CA LYS A 26 25.68 -7.36 -13.32
C LYS A 26 24.99 -8.52 -12.61
N ASN A 27 24.68 -8.34 -11.33
CA ASN A 27 23.97 -9.35 -10.53
C ASN A 27 22.54 -9.58 -11.04
N ALA A 28 21.83 -8.51 -11.33
CA ALA A 28 20.46 -8.57 -11.83
C ALA A 28 20.37 -9.28 -13.20
N LEU A 29 21.28 -8.98 -14.12
CA LEU A 29 21.37 -9.65 -15.41
C LEU A 29 21.70 -11.14 -15.27
N ALA A 30 22.55 -11.50 -14.30
CA ALA A 30 22.88 -12.90 -14.03
C ALA A 30 21.71 -13.70 -13.44
N LEU A 31 20.87 -13.06 -12.63
CA LEU A 31 19.69 -13.68 -11.99
C LEU A 31 18.46 -13.70 -12.92
N SER A 32 18.39 -12.80 -13.89
CA SER A 32 17.27 -12.73 -14.82
C SER A 32 17.26 -13.90 -15.78
N PRO A 33 16.18 -14.71 -15.85
CA PRO A 33 16.09 -15.83 -16.78
C PRO A 33 16.19 -15.42 -18.26
N VAL A 34 15.84 -14.17 -18.58
CA VAL A 34 15.85 -13.60 -19.93
C VAL A 34 17.04 -12.65 -20.15
N HIS A 35 17.94 -12.53 -19.15
CA HIS A 35 19.09 -11.62 -19.18
C HIS A 35 18.74 -10.17 -19.51
N GLN A 36 17.60 -9.70 -19.01
CA GLN A 36 17.13 -8.34 -19.17
C GLN A 36 16.79 -7.75 -17.80
N VAL A 37 16.97 -6.44 -17.65
CA VAL A 37 16.61 -5.66 -16.47
C VAL A 37 15.91 -4.38 -16.88
N LEU A 38 14.97 -3.93 -16.08
CA LEU A 38 14.33 -2.62 -16.22
C LEU A 38 15.13 -1.62 -15.39
N VAL A 39 15.46 -0.48 -15.98
CA VAL A 39 16.16 0.63 -15.32
C VAL A 39 15.23 1.84 -15.36
N GLU A 40 14.91 2.38 -14.18
CA GLU A 40 13.96 3.49 -14.02
C GLU A 40 14.58 4.64 -13.24
N LYS A 41 14.00 5.83 -13.43
CA LYS A 41 14.36 7.00 -12.61
C LYS A 41 13.92 6.76 -11.16
N SER A 42 14.81 7.02 -10.21
CA SER A 42 14.45 6.97 -8.79
C SER A 42 13.43 8.05 -8.42
N ILE A 43 12.37 7.62 -7.75
CA ILE A 43 11.33 8.47 -7.17
C ILE A 43 11.29 8.35 -5.64
N LYS A 44 12.45 8.06 -5.05
CA LYS A 44 12.63 7.97 -3.60
C LYS A 44 12.12 9.23 -2.89
N GLY A 45 11.35 9.05 -1.82
CA GLY A 45 10.82 10.17 -1.03
C GLY A 45 9.47 10.68 -1.52
N TYR A 46 8.96 10.18 -2.64
CA TYR A 46 7.58 10.45 -3.05
C TYR A 46 6.61 9.76 -2.10
N LYS A 47 5.42 10.34 -1.94
CA LYS A 47 4.30 9.70 -1.22
C LYS A 47 3.79 8.54 -2.07
N GLU A 48 3.52 7.42 -1.44
CA GLU A 48 2.86 6.29 -2.09
C GLU A 48 1.37 6.28 -1.73
N VAL A 49 0.52 6.30 -2.75
CA VAL A 49 -0.93 6.37 -2.60
C VAL A 49 -1.58 5.30 -3.47
N GLU A 50 -2.50 4.55 -2.89
CA GLU A 50 -3.22 3.48 -3.56
C GLU A 50 -4.70 3.81 -3.69
N TYR A 51 -5.29 3.40 -4.82
CA TYR A 51 -6.73 3.42 -5.04
C TYR A 51 -7.21 2.02 -5.39
N GLU A 52 -8.18 1.54 -4.62
CA GLU A 52 -8.97 0.37 -5.01
C GLU A 52 -10.18 0.87 -5.80
N VAL A 53 -10.23 0.48 -7.07
CA VAL A 53 -11.28 0.88 -8.00
C VAL A 53 -11.98 -0.36 -8.56
N MET A 54 -13.19 -0.18 -9.05
CA MET A 54 -13.97 -1.25 -9.64
C MET A 54 -14.74 -0.72 -10.85
N ARG A 55 -14.88 -1.56 -11.87
CA ARG A 55 -15.63 -1.24 -13.10
C ARG A 55 -16.37 -2.47 -13.59
N ASP A 56 -17.54 -2.26 -14.18
CA ASP A 56 -18.33 -3.28 -14.85
C ASP A 56 -18.33 -3.11 -16.40
N ALA A 57 -18.98 -4.02 -17.09
CA ALA A 57 -19.08 -4.01 -18.56
C ALA A 57 -19.86 -2.80 -19.12
N ASN A 58 -20.73 -2.18 -18.33
CA ASN A 58 -21.49 -0.97 -18.70
C ASN A 58 -20.70 0.32 -18.50
N ASP A 59 -19.39 0.22 -18.18
CA ASP A 59 -18.51 1.34 -17.88
C ASP A 59 -18.87 2.12 -16.59
N THR A 60 -19.71 1.55 -15.72
CA THR A 60 -19.88 2.07 -14.38
C THR A 60 -18.59 1.82 -13.59
N ALA A 61 -17.93 2.89 -13.17
CA ALA A 61 -16.66 2.79 -12.46
C ALA A 61 -16.70 3.61 -11.16
N ILE A 62 -16.22 3.02 -10.07
CA ILE A 62 -16.24 3.60 -8.73
C ILE A 62 -14.87 3.48 -8.07
N THR A 63 -14.62 4.35 -7.10
CA THR A 63 -13.52 4.24 -6.15
C THR A 63 -14.04 3.63 -4.85
N ILE A 64 -13.45 2.53 -4.40
CA ILE A 64 -13.89 1.84 -3.19
C ILE A 64 -13.15 2.36 -1.98
N CYS A 65 -11.85 2.53 -2.09
CA CYS A 65 -10.99 2.96 -1.01
C CYS A 65 -9.76 3.66 -1.55
N ASN A 66 -9.39 4.74 -0.90
CA ASN A 66 -8.10 5.39 -1.05
C ASN A 66 -7.26 5.07 0.19
N MET A 67 -6.01 4.72 -0.02
CA MET A 67 -5.05 4.35 1.03
C MET A 67 -3.74 5.10 0.82
N GLU A 68 -3.09 5.48 1.89
CA GLU A 68 -1.80 6.16 1.88
C GLU A 68 -0.79 5.34 2.68
N ASN A 69 0.36 5.08 2.08
CA ASN A 69 1.51 4.53 2.77
C ASN A 69 2.24 5.66 3.49
N ILE A 70 2.39 5.54 4.82
CA ILE A 70 3.10 6.54 5.63
C ILE A 70 4.60 6.53 5.32
N ASP A 71 5.12 5.37 5.01
CA ASP A 71 6.49 5.21 4.54
C ASP A 71 6.60 5.67 3.08
N PRO A 72 7.65 6.41 2.71
CA PRO A 72 7.81 6.90 1.35
C PRO A 72 8.12 5.77 0.36
N VAL A 73 7.93 6.05 -0.93
CA VAL A 73 8.30 5.14 -2.01
C VAL A 73 9.72 4.61 -1.82
N GLY A 74 9.85 3.30 -1.91
CA GLY A 74 11.08 2.55 -1.72
C GLY A 74 11.07 1.60 -0.53
N ILE A 75 10.00 1.57 0.22
CA ILE A 75 9.67 0.53 1.18
C ILE A 75 8.53 -0.29 0.58
N HIS A 76 8.64 -1.61 0.66
CA HIS A 76 7.59 -2.50 0.12
C HIS A 76 6.24 -2.22 0.80
N THR A 77 5.16 -2.12 0.03
CA THR A 77 3.81 -1.80 0.55
C THR A 77 3.34 -2.77 1.63
N GLY A 78 3.76 -4.03 1.56
CA GLY A 78 3.50 -5.04 2.59
C GLY A 78 4.12 -4.71 3.95
N ASP A 79 5.26 -4.02 3.94
CA ASP A 79 6.02 -3.63 5.14
C ASP A 79 5.62 -2.25 5.67
N SER A 80 5.05 -1.41 4.82
CA SER A 80 4.65 -0.05 5.13
C SER A 80 3.50 0.03 6.14
N VAL A 81 3.46 1.11 6.91
CA VAL A 81 2.26 1.50 7.65
C VAL A 81 1.28 2.13 6.67
N VAL A 82 0.07 1.56 6.56
CA VAL A 82 -0.96 2.04 5.62
C VAL A 82 -2.14 2.61 6.38
N VAL A 83 -2.63 3.75 5.96
CA VAL A 83 -3.83 4.39 6.50
C VAL A 83 -4.90 4.57 5.44
N ALA A 84 -6.14 4.40 5.83
CA ALA A 84 -7.32 4.65 5.00
C ALA A 84 -8.38 5.43 5.80
N PRO A 85 -8.95 6.52 5.24
CA PRO A 85 -8.53 7.17 3.99
C PRO A 85 -7.19 7.90 4.14
N SER A 86 -6.59 8.36 3.04
CA SER A 86 -5.38 9.20 3.06
C SER A 86 -5.53 10.38 4.01
N GLN A 87 -4.49 10.63 4.82
CA GLN A 87 -4.52 11.65 5.86
C GLN A 87 -3.75 12.93 5.46
N THR A 88 -2.83 12.84 4.51
CA THR A 88 -1.94 13.95 4.16
C THR A 88 -2.20 14.55 2.77
N LEU A 89 -3.17 14.02 2.03
CA LEU A 89 -3.55 14.56 0.73
C LEU A 89 -4.49 15.76 0.86
N THR A 90 -4.24 16.79 0.09
CA THR A 90 -5.25 17.83 -0.16
C THR A 90 -6.40 17.28 -1.01
N ASN A 91 -7.57 17.92 -0.94
CA ASN A 91 -8.70 17.51 -1.79
C ASN A 91 -8.36 17.52 -3.29
N LYS A 92 -7.53 18.47 -3.72
CA LYS A 92 -7.09 18.56 -5.12
C LYS A 92 -6.23 17.37 -5.53
N GLU A 93 -5.28 16.97 -4.71
CA GLU A 93 -4.44 15.78 -4.95
C GLU A 93 -5.28 14.51 -4.95
N TYR A 94 -6.18 14.38 -3.96
CA TYR A 94 -7.11 13.25 -3.87
C TYR A 94 -7.94 13.11 -5.15
N GLN A 95 -8.60 14.17 -5.60
CA GLN A 95 -9.44 14.12 -6.80
C GLN A 95 -8.62 13.86 -8.07
N MET A 96 -7.45 14.47 -8.19
CA MET A 96 -6.55 14.27 -9.33
C MET A 96 -6.14 12.79 -9.48
N LEU A 97 -5.72 12.15 -8.39
CA LEU A 97 -5.32 10.74 -8.40
C LEU A 97 -6.53 9.81 -8.58
N ARG A 98 -7.67 10.16 -7.96
CA ARG A 98 -8.94 9.43 -8.16
C ARG A 98 -9.36 9.42 -9.64
N ASP A 99 -9.39 10.58 -10.28
CA ASP A 99 -9.77 10.70 -11.68
C ASP A 99 -8.79 9.93 -12.57
N SER A 100 -7.51 9.96 -12.25
CA SER A 100 -6.49 9.19 -12.95
C SER A 100 -6.73 7.68 -12.81
N ALA A 101 -7.02 7.19 -11.61
CA ALA A 101 -7.30 5.77 -11.36
C ALA A 101 -8.54 5.30 -12.13
N LEU A 102 -9.62 6.09 -12.12
CA LEU A 102 -10.84 5.78 -12.88
C LEU A 102 -10.61 5.82 -14.40
N LYS A 103 -9.78 6.75 -14.89
CA LYS A 103 -9.39 6.80 -16.30
C LYS A 103 -8.59 5.56 -16.70
N ILE A 104 -7.63 5.16 -15.88
CA ILE A 104 -6.78 3.98 -16.14
C ILE A 104 -7.63 2.71 -16.25
N ILE A 105 -8.53 2.45 -15.30
CA ILE A 105 -9.36 1.24 -15.34
C ILE A 105 -10.28 1.20 -16.57
N ARG A 106 -10.77 2.36 -17.04
CA ARG A 106 -11.57 2.47 -18.27
C ARG A 106 -10.75 2.23 -19.53
N GLU A 107 -9.59 2.90 -19.66
CA GLU A 107 -8.72 2.77 -20.82
C GLU A 107 -8.20 1.33 -20.99
N LEU A 108 -7.89 0.67 -19.88
CA LEU A 108 -7.46 -0.73 -19.89
C LEU A 108 -8.64 -1.71 -20.01
N LYS A 109 -9.89 -1.22 -19.98
CA LYS A 109 -11.13 -2.02 -20.07
C LYS A 109 -11.19 -3.15 -19.04
N ILE A 110 -10.63 -2.90 -17.84
CA ILE A 110 -10.64 -3.87 -16.76
C ILE A 110 -12.07 -3.99 -16.23
N GLU A 111 -12.56 -5.22 -16.08
CA GLU A 111 -13.82 -5.54 -15.43
C GLU A 111 -13.55 -6.22 -14.08
N GLY A 112 -14.23 -5.74 -13.03
CA GLY A 112 -13.97 -6.15 -11.65
C GLY A 112 -13.07 -5.19 -10.89
N GLY A 113 -12.44 -5.69 -9.83
CA GLY A 113 -11.57 -4.90 -8.96
C GLY A 113 -10.17 -4.70 -9.52
N CYS A 114 -9.61 -3.53 -9.26
CA CYS A 114 -8.26 -3.17 -9.66
C CYS A 114 -7.62 -2.28 -8.60
N ASN A 115 -6.37 -2.57 -8.24
CA ASN A 115 -5.54 -1.71 -7.42
C ASN A 115 -4.64 -0.87 -8.32
N VAL A 116 -4.61 0.44 -8.06
CA VAL A 116 -3.77 1.41 -8.79
C VAL A 116 -2.88 2.12 -7.78
N GLN A 117 -1.57 2.06 -7.99
CA GLN A 117 -0.57 2.64 -7.09
C GLN A 117 0.12 3.83 -7.75
N PHE A 118 0.18 4.93 -7.03
CA PHE A 118 0.77 6.18 -7.46
C PHE A 118 1.91 6.61 -6.54
N ALA A 119 2.93 7.23 -7.14
CA ALA A 119 3.92 8.03 -6.43
C ALA A 119 3.59 9.51 -6.66
N LEU A 120 3.31 10.25 -5.61
CA LEU A 120 3.03 11.69 -5.64
C LEU A 120 4.20 12.48 -5.08
N ASP A 121 4.69 13.47 -5.82
CA ASP A 121 5.69 14.40 -5.31
C ASP A 121 5.13 15.19 -4.11
N PRO A 122 5.78 15.17 -2.94
CA PRO A 122 5.29 15.88 -1.75
C PRO A 122 5.29 17.42 -1.89
N HIS A 123 5.92 17.96 -2.92
CA HIS A 123 6.11 19.41 -3.11
C HIS A 123 5.42 19.96 -4.37
N SER A 124 4.80 19.10 -5.19
CA SER A 124 4.12 19.50 -6.41
C SER A 124 2.94 18.55 -6.72
N PHE A 125 2.20 18.85 -7.79
CA PHE A 125 1.16 17.94 -8.29
C PHE A 125 1.69 16.91 -9.29
N GLN A 126 3.02 16.75 -9.39
CA GLN A 126 3.61 15.72 -10.23
C GLN A 126 3.41 14.35 -9.60
N TYR A 127 2.94 13.41 -10.37
CA TYR A 127 2.79 12.03 -9.92
C TYR A 127 3.20 11.06 -11.03
N TYR A 128 3.51 9.86 -10.60
CA TYR A 128 3.80 8.73 -11.48
C TYR A 128 2.88 7.56 -11.15
N LEU A 129 2.49 6.84 -12.17
CA LEU A 129 1.86 5.53 -12.01
C LEU A 129 2.97 4.52 -11.72
N ILE A 130 2.91 3.86 -10.57
CA ILE A 130 3.86 2.82 -10.18
C ILE A 130 3.41 1.49 -10.76
N GLU A 131 2.17 1.08 -10.43
CA GLU A 131 1.68 -0.24 -10.76
C GLU A 131 0.15 -0.24 -10.91
N VAL A 132 -0.34 -1.11 -11.79
CA VAL A 132 -1.76 -1.43 -11.96
C VAL A 132 -1.94 -2.92 -11.78
N ASN A 133 -2.70 -3.32 -10.78
CA ASN A 133 -3.00 -4.71 -10.47
C ASN A 133 -4.45 -5.02 -10.84
N PRO A 134 -4.75 -5.56 -12.04
CA PRO A 134 -6.11 -5.83 -12.51
C PRO A 134 -6.66 -7.14 -11.89
N ARG A 135 -6.63 -7.22 -10.59
CA ARG A 135 -7.02 -8.37 -9.79
C ARG A 135 -7.31 -7.98 -8.35
N VAL A 136 -8.05 -8.80 -7.64
CA VAL A 136 -8.15 -8.71 -6.18
C VAL A 136 -6.80 -9.06 -5.56
N SER A 137 -6.31 -8.24 -4.65
CA SER A 137 -4.99 -8.31 -4.02
C SER A 137 -5.09 -8.33 -2.49
N ARG A 138 -3.93 -8.31 -1.81
CA ARG A 138 -3.89 -8.12 -0.34
C ARG A 138 -4.42 -6.76 0.07
N SER A 139 -4.07 -5.70 -0.66
CA SER A 139 -4.61 -4.36 -0.42
C SER A 139 -6.12 -4.30 -0.64
N SER A 140 -6.67 -5.05 -1.59
CA SER A 140 -8.13 -5.18 -1.75
C SER A 140 -8.80 -5.82 -0.53
N ALA A 141 -8.14 -6.78 0.13
CA ALA A 141 -8.65 -7.36 1.37
C ALA A 141 -8.65 -6.35 2.52
N LEU A 142 -7.59 -5.52 2.63
CA LEU A 142 -7.53 -4.40 3.58
C LEU A 142 -8.63 -3.37 3.29
N ALA A 143 -8.75 -2.94 2.03
CA ALA A 143 -9.76 -2.00 1.58
C ALA A 143 -11.19 -2.52 1.84
N SER A 144 -11.44 -3.82 1.61
CA SER A 144 -12.73 -4.44 1.92
C SER A 144 -13.08 -4.37 3.40
N LYS A 145 -12.10 -4.67 4.28
CA LYS A 145 -12.29 -4.56 5.73
C LYS A 145 -12.45 -3.11 6.18
N ALA A 146 -11.67 -2.20 5.60
CA ALA A 146 -11.71 -0.78 5.94
C ALA A 146 -13.04 -0.14 5.54
N SER A 147 -13.51 -0.39 4.33
CA SER A 147 -14.71 0.26 3.77
C SER A 147 -16.02 -0.51 4.03
N GLY A 148 -15.94 -1.77 4.43
CA GLY A 148 -17.10 -2.67 4.47
C GLY A 148 -17.60 -3.11 3.09
N TYR A 149 -16.95 -2.69 2.02
CA TYR A 149 -17.31 -3.04 0.64
C TYR A 149 -16.73 -4.41 0.26
N PRO A 150 -17.55 -5.41 -0.09
CA PRO A 150 -17.07 -6.78 -0.32
C PRO A 150 -16.48 -6.95 -1.72
N ILE A 151 -15.26 -6.41 -1.95
CA ILE A 151 -14.61 -6.33 -3.26
C ILE A 151 -14.59 -7.69 -3.99
N ALA A 152 -14.14 -8.74 -3.33
CA ALA A 152 -14.04 -10.07 -3.95
C ALA A 152 -15.40 -10.63 -4.38
N ARG A 153 -16.44 -10.45 -3.54
CA ARG A 153 -17.81 -10.87 -3.84
C ARG A 153 -18.38 -10.12 -5.04
N VAL A 154 -18.17 -8.80 -5.10
CA VAL A 154 -18.65 -7.96 -6.20
C VAL A 154 -17.89 -8.29 -7.48
N SER A 155 -16.56 -8.40 -7.41
CA SER A 155 -15.74 -8.81 -8.57
C SER A 155 -16.18 -10.17 -9.16
N ALA A 156 -16.49 -11.15 -8.30
CA ALA A 156 -16.99 -12.45 -8.74
C ALA A 156 -18.34 -12.35 -9.45
N LYS A 157 -19.23 -11.45 -9.02
CA LYS A 157 -20.52 -11.21 -9.66
C LYS A 157 -20.37 -10.48 -11.00
N ILE A 158 -19.47 -9.51 -11.09
CA ILE A 158 -19.13 -8.85 -12.36
C ILE A 158 -18.57 -9.89 -13.35
N ALA A 159 -17.71 -10.79 -12.93
CA ALA A 159 -17.13 -11.82 -13.76
C ALA A 159 -18.16 -12.80 -14.38
N VAL A 160 -19.35 -12.91 -13.81
CA VAL A 160 -20.47 -13.67 -14.36
C VAL A 160 -21.50 -12.80 -15.10
N GLY A 161 -21.15 -11.54 -15.40
CA GLY A 161 -21.93 -10.64 -16.25
C GLY A 161 -22.92 -9.74 -15.53
N MET A 162 -22.89 -9.63 -14.21
CA MET A 162 -23.72 -8.67 -13.48
C MET A 162 -23.11 -7.26 -13.50
N HIS A 163 -23.95 -6.24 -13.46
CA HIS A 163 -23.53 -4.84 -13.38
C HIS A 163 -23.57 -4.33 -11.95
N LEU A 164 -22.79 -3.28 -11.67
CA LEU A 164 -22.63 -2.73 -10.33
C LEU A 164 -23.95 -2.24 -9.71
N ASP A 165 -24.85 -1.71 -10.50
CA ASP A 165 -26.18 -1.25 -10.09
C ASP A 165 -27.15 -2.39 -9.77
N GLU A 166 -26.90 -3.59 -10.30
CA GLU A 166 -27.70 -4.81 -10.08
C GLU A 166 -27.24 -5.60 -8.85
N ILE A 167 -26.04 -5.34 -8.35
CA ILE A 167 -25.42 -6.09 -7.24
C ILE A 167 -25.78 -5.43 -5.91
N PRO A 168 -26.60 -6.06 -5.04
CA PRO A 168 -26.93 -5.47 -3.75
C PRO A 168 -25.77 -5.66 -2.76
N ILE A 169 -25.46 -4.57 -2.01
CA ILE A 169 -24.56 -4.56 -0.85
C ILE A 169 -25.36 -3.96 0.31
N ALA A 170 -25.74 -4.79 1.28
CA ALA A 170 -26.61 -4.37 2.37
C ALA A 170 -27.84 -3.57 1.85
N ASN A 171 -27.88 -2.27 2.08
CA ASN A 171 -29.00 -1.40 1.72
C ASN A 171 -28.77 -0.56 0.46
N THR A 172 -27.62 -0.73 -0.22
CA THR A 172 -27.23 0.04 -1.41
C THR A 172 -26.79 -0.87 -2.53
N PRO A 173 -26.91 -0.45 -3.80
CA PRO A 173 -26.24 -1.16 -4.90
C PRO A 173 -24.72 -0.98 -4.84
N ALA A 174 -24.01 -1.88 -5.46
CA ALA A 174 -22.55 -1.87 -5.50
C ALA A 174 -21.95 -0.70 -6.30
N SER A 175 -22.77 0.04 -7.03
CA SER A 175 -22.40 1.27 -7.74
C SER A 175 -22.19 2.48 -6.82
N PHE A 176 -22.53 2.39 -5.52
CA PHE A 176 -22.34 3.47 -4.56
C PHE A 176 -20.93 3.39 -3.96
N GLU A 177 -20.21 4.51 -4.05
CA GLU A 177 -18.88 4.62 -3.45
C GLU A 177 -19.00 4.64 -1.91
N PRO A 178 -18.21 3.82 -1.20
CA PRO A 178 -18.14 3.91 0.25
C PRO A 178 -17.53 5.24 0.71
N THR A 179 -17.98 5.73 1.85
CA THR A 179 -17.41 6.90 2.52
C THR A 179 -16.96 6.51 3.92
N LEU A 180 -15.72 6.83 4.28
CA LEU A 180 -15.13 6.54 5.59
C LEU A 180 -15.17 7.81 6.45
N ASP A 181 -15.80 7.74 7.62
CA ASP A 181 -15.79 8.76 8.68
C ASP A 181 -14.93 8.35 9.89
N TYR A 182 -14.08 7.37 9.70
CA TYR A 182 -13.14 6.82 10.66
C TYR A 182 -11.79 6.55 9.96
N VAL A 183 -10.75 6.32 10.75
CA VAL A 183 -9.42 6.00 10.24
C VAL A 183 -9.09 4.54 10.50
N VAL A 184 -8.62 3.88 9.47
CA VAL A 184 -8.12 2.50 9.54
C VAL A 184 -6.61 2.51 9.36
N THR A 185 -5.87 1.85 10.26
CA THR A 185 -4.41 1.72 10.18
C THR A 185 -4.03 0.26 10.09
N LYS A 186 -3.17 -0.06 9.13
CA LYS A 186 -2.48 -1.35 9.02
C LYS A 186 -1.03 -1.18 9.43
N ILE A 187 -0.52 -2.06 10.29
CA ILE A 187 0.91 -2.18 10.64
C ILE A 187 1.37 -3.60 10.35
N ALA A 188 2.53 -3.71 9.74
CA ALA A 188 3.17 -5.00 9.47
C ALA A 188 3.75 -5.62 10.76
N ARG A 189 3.74 -6.97 10.85
CA ARG A 189 4.43 -7.74 11.89
C ARG A 189 5.70 -8.32 11.30
N PHE A 190 6.83 -7.92 11.87
CA PHE A 190 8.15 -8.38 11.45
C PHE A 190 8.66 -9.50 12.36
N PRO A 191 9.27 -10.57 11.84
CA PRO A 191 9.79 -11.68 12.62
C PRO A 191 11.24 -11.46 13.08
N PHE A 192 11.70 -10.21 13.22
CA PHE A 192 13.09 -9.90 13.61
C PHE A 192 13.45 -10.40 15.01
N ASP A 193 12.45 -10.59 15.87
CA ASP A 193 12.59 -11.25 17.18
C ASP A 193 12.99 -12.72 17.07
N LYS A 194 12.74 -13.36 15.93
CA LYS A 194 13.05 -14.78 15.68
C LYS A 194 14.31 -14.99 14.83
N PHE A 195 14.72 -13.97 14.09
CA PHE A 195 15.83 -14.01 13.15
C PHE A 195 16.83 -12.88 13.44
N ALA A 196 17.68 -13.10 14.44
CA ALA A 196 18.63 -12.09 14.95
C ALA A 196 19.63 -11.61 13.89
N ASP A 197 20.01 -12.49 12.94
CA ASP A 197 20.98 -12.17 11.86
C ASP A 197 20.32 -11.53 10.63
N ALA A 198 18.98 -11.36 10.63
CA ALA A 198 18.28 -10.75 9.50
C ALA A 198 18.55 -9.24 9.44
N ASN A 199 18.80 -8.73 8.23
CA ASN A 199 18.82 -7.29 8.02
C ASN A 199 17.44 -6.68 8.27
N ASN A 200 17.31 -5.85 9.29
CA ASN A 200 16.06 -5.21 9.72
C ASN A 200 15.77 -3.87 9.01
N THR A 201 16.66 -3.40 8.13
CA THR A 201 16.42 -2.20 7.34
C THR A 201 15.37 -2.47 6.28
N LEU A 202 14.27 -1.72 6.32
CA LEU A 202 13.20 -1.83 5.34
C LEU A 202 13.66 -1.31 3.97
N ASN A 203 13.24 -2.02 2.92
CA ASN A 203 13.54 -1.68 1.54
C ASN A 203 12.41 -2.23 0.62
N THR A 204 12.69 -2.37 -0.67
CA THR A 204 11.75 -2.89 -1.66
C THR A 204 11.43 -4.38 -1.52
N GLN A 205 12.20 -5.14 -0.72
CA GLN A 205 11.92 -6.54 -0.42
C GLN A 205 11.00 -6.64 0.80
N MET A 206 9.90 -7.37 0.67
CA MET A 206 8.98 -7.61 1.77
C MET A 206 9.62 -8.48 2.86
N LYS A 207 9.58 -8.00 4.11
CA LYS A 207 10.12 -8.68 5.30
C LYS A 207 9.05 -9.08 6.31
N ALA A 208 7.86 -8.48 6.19
CA ALA A 208 6.75 -8.79 7.06
C ALA A 208 6.22 -10.21 6.85
N THR A 209 5.83 -10.87 7.94
CA THR A 209 5.20 -12.20 7.94
C THR A 209 3.73 -12.16 8.33
N GLY A 210 3.23 -11.00 8.74
CA GLY A 210 1.85 -10.80 9.14
C GLY A 210 1.54 -9.30 9.21
N GLU A 211 0.30 -8.99 9.54
CA GLU A 211 -0.18 -7.63 9.66
C GLU A 211 -1.32 -7.55 10.68
N VAL A 212 -1.47 -6.39 11.28
CA VAL A 212 -2.62 -6.03 12.11
C VAL A 212 -3.37 -4.88 11.46
N MET A 213 -4.67 -4.82 11.70
CA MET A 213 -5.52 -3.73 11.27
C MET A 213 -6.31 -3.22 12.47
N SER A 214 -6.40 -1.91 12.60
CA SER A 214 -7.18 -1.25 13.63
C SER A 214 -8.07 -0.16 13.05
N VAL A 215 -9.10 0.20 13.80
CA VAL A 215 -10.05 1.27 13.46
C VAL A 215 -10.13 2.25 14.61
N GLY A 216 -10.04 3.53 14.33
CA GLY A 216 -10.16 4.62 15.29
C GLY A 216 -10.92 5.81 14.69
N ARG A 217 -11.31 6.76 15.52
CA ARG A 217 -11.91 8.01 15.05
C ARG A 217 -10.88 9.00 14.54
N THR A 218 -9.66 8.91 15.07
CA THR A 218 -8.50 9.71 14.63
C THR A 218 -7.37 8.79 14.23
N MET A 219 -6.38 9.34 13.51
CA MET A 219 -5.18 8.60 13.12
C MET A 219 -4.41 8.12 14.34
N GLU A 220 -4.26 8.96 15.37
CA GLU A 220 -3.53 8.62 16.60
C GLU A 220 -4.20 7.44 17.32
N GLU A 221 -5.53 7.48 17.46
CA GLU A 221 -6.28 6.39 18.08
C GLU A 221 -6.11 5.08 17.31
N SER A 222 -6.27 5.13 15.99
CA SER A 222 -6.13 3.98 15.11
C SER A 222 -4.71 3.42 15.18
N LEU A 223 -3.68 4.27 15.06
CA LEU A 223 -2.28 3.87 15.13
C LEU A 223 -1.93 3.21 16.47
N LEU A 224 -2.33 3.82 17.59
CA LEU A 224 -2.07 3.25 18.92
C LEU A 224 -2.81 1.92 19.15
N LYS A 225 -4.01 1.76 18.61
CA LYS A 225 -4.72 0.47 18.63
C LYS A 225 -3.95 -0.59 17.83
N ALA A 226 -3.44 -0.23 16.64
CA ALA A 226 -2.64 -1.13 15.81
C ALA A 226 -1.36 -1.57 16.53
N VAL A 227 -0.63 -0.64 17.16
CA VAL A 227 0.57 -0.95 17.95
C VAL A 227 0.26 -1.97 19.06
N ARG A 228 -0.81 -1.77 19.81
CA ARG A 228 -1.22 -2.73 20.86
C ARG A 228 -1.59 -4.10 20.29
N SER A 229 -2.18 -4.13 19.09
CA SER A 229 -2.59 -5.38 18.42
C SER A 229 -1.43 -6.19 17.86
N LEU A 230 -0.22 -5.62 17.76
CA LEU A 230 0.99 -6.35 17.35
C LEU A 230 1.47 -7.36 18.38
N GLU A 231 1.01 -7.26 19.65
CA GLU A 231 1.37 -8.17 20.76
C GLU A 231 2.90 -8.29 20.97
N ILE A 232 3.62 -7.17 20.81
CA ILE A 232 5.08 -7.09 20.98
C ILE A 232 5.49 -6.50 22.34
N GLY A 233 4.58 -6.43 23.30
CA GLY A 233 4.85 -5.96 24.65
C GLY A 233 4.90 -4.44 24.81
N VAL A 234 4.50 -3.67 23.78
CA VAL A 234 4.45 -2.19 23.84
C VAL A 234 3.02 -1.69 23.70
N CYS A 235 2.72 -0.57 24.37
CA CYS A 235 1.38 0.01 24.40
C CYS A 235 1.24 1.27 23.55
N HIS A 236 2.33 1.94 23.21
CA HIS A 236 2.34 3.16 22.39
C HIS A 236 3.72 3.41 21.77
N LEU A 237 3.81 4.36 20.85
CA LEU A 237 5.00 4.65 20.04
C LEU A 237 6.23 5.05 20.84
N TYR A 238 6.03 5.75 21.95
CA TYR A 238 7.13 6.13 22.83
C TYR A 238 7.87 4.90 23.41
N MET A 239 7.15 3.84 23.73
CA MET A 239 7.76 2.59 24.20
C MET A 239 8.53 1.86 23.08
N LEU A 240 8.10 2.00 21.83
CA LEU A 240 8.87 1.47 20.69
C LEU A 240 10.21 2.19 20.53
N SER A 241 10.25 3.49 20.76
CA SER A 241 11.51 4.24 20.70
C SER A 241 12.44 3.92 21.89
N LEU A 242 11.90 3.55 23.05
CA LEU A 242 12.67 3.16 24.23
C LEU A 242 13.30 1.76 24.14
N ILE A 243 12.82 0.88 23.25
CA ILE A 243 13.47 -0.41 22.98
C ILE A 243 14.88 -0.19 22.39
N HIS A 244 15.13 0.97 21.79
CA HIS A 244 16.44 1.37 21.29
C HIS A 244 17.29 2.14 22.32
N ILE A 245 16.75 2.49 23.48
CA ILE A 245 17.46 3.18 24.57
C ILE A 245 17.53 2.20 25.75
N SER A 246 18.70 1.63 25.95
CA SER A 246 19.00 0.69 27.03
C SER A 246 18.98 1.37 28.42
N GLU A 247 17.80 1.76 28.93
CA GLU A 247 17.61 2.12 30.32
C GLU A 247 16.31 1.51 30.88
N PRO A 248 16.41 0.37 31.58
CA PRO A 248 15.26 -0.23 32.27
C PRO A 248 14.81 0.50 33.51
N THR A 249 15.51 1.56 33.96
CA THR A 249 15.39 2.13 35.31
C THR A 249 14.31 3.19 35.46
N ARG A 250 13.64 3.66 34.42
CA ARG A 250 12.59 4.70 34.54
C ARG A 250 11.13 4.20 34.54
N GLN A 251 10.90 2.90 34.48
CA GLN A 251 9.55 2.33 34.56
C GLN A 251 9.03 2.08 35.98
N ALA A 252 9.82 2.32 37.01
CA ALA A 252 9.44 2.04 38.39
C ALA A 252 8.87 3.26 39.16
N GLU A 253 8.70 4.41 38.53
CA GLU A 253 8.27 5.65 39.18
C GLU A 253 7.02 6.30 38.56
N ILE A 254 6.06 5.50 38.09
CA ILE A 254 4.70 6.02 37.81
C ILE A 254 3.67 5.03 38.35
#